data_d575d250d0018454ea62779ea5603faa
#
_entry.id   d575d250d0018454ea62779ea5603faa
#
_cell.length_a   1.000
_cell.length_b   1.000
_cell.length_c   1.000
_cell.angle_alpha   90.00
_cell.angle_beta   90.00
_cell.angle_gamma   90.00
#
_symmetry.space_group_name_H-M   'P 1'
#
loop_
_entity.id
_entity.type
_entity.pdbx_description
1 polymer ?
#
loop_
_entity_poly.entity_id
_entity_poly.type
_entity_poly.pdbx_seq_one_letter_code
_entity_poly.pdbx_strand_id
1 'polypeptide(L)'
;MLEEVVLVNEKDEPVGTMEKMAAHEKAVLHRAFSVFVFNKNGDLLMQQRAFSKYHSGGLWTNTCCSHPRPGEHVADAANRRLQEEMGFTTSLTKAFDFTYKAAFDNGLTEHEFDHVFTGIYEGPIHFNPNEVASYAFMTEKELEEQIQETPARFTAWFHIAYPKLKAWMADPQNKIHAA
;
A
#
# COMPACT_ATOMS: atom_id res chain seq x y z
N MET A 1 -19.13 11.14 -7.50
CA MET A 1 -18.02 11.61 -8.35
C MET A 1 -17.14 10.39 -8.59
N LEU A 2 -16.73 10.11 -9.83
CA LEU A 2 -15.84 8.98 -10.14
C LEU A 2 -14.47 9.29 -9.54
N GLU A 3 -13.79 8.27 -9.01
CA GLU A 3 -12.45 8.40 -8.46
C GLU A 3 -11.43 8.47 -9.61
N GLU A 4 -10.64 9.55 -9.65
CA GLU A 4 -9.60 9.74 -10.65
C GLU A 4 -8.21 9.49 -10.06
N VAL A 5 -7.32 8.93 -10.88
CA VAL A 5 -5.89 8.75 -10.58
C VAL A 5 -5.04 9.67 -11.44
N VAL A 6 -3.86 10.01 -10.94
CA VAL A 6 -2.87 10.83 -11.66
C VAL A 6 -2.03 9.92 -12.56
N LEU A 7 -2.13 10.12 -13.87
CA LEU A 7 -1.26 9.44 -14.83
C LEU A 7 0.14 10.08 -14.79
N VAL A 8 1.16 9.23 -14.83
CA VAL A 8 2.56 9.67 -14.76
C VAL A 8 3.42 8.97 -15.83
N ASN A 9 4.58 9.55 -16.12
CA ASN A 9 5.62 8.88 -16.86
C ASN A 9 6.58 8.11 -15.91
N GLU A 10 7.62 7.49 -16.45
CA GLU A 10 8.61 6.72 -15.68
C GLU A 10 9.44 7.57 -14.69
N LYS A 11 9.34 8.89 -14.76
CA LYS A 11 10.00 9.85 -13.85
C LYS A 11 9.03 10.45 -12.82
N ASP A 12 7.82 9.88 -12.70
CA ASP A 12 6.76 10.41 -11.84
C ASP A 12 6.27 11.83 -12.21
N GLU A 13 6.49 12.26 -13.44
CA GLU A 13 5.98 13.54 -13.92
C GLU A 13 4.50 13.36 -14.34
N PRO A 14 3.57 14.21 -13.87
CA PRO A 14 2.16 14.11 -14.23
C PRO A 14 1.95 14.34 -15.74
N VAL A 15 1.22 13.44 -16.40
CA VAL A 15 0.89 13.53 -17.83
C VAL A 15 -0.62 13.62 -18.10
N GLY A 16 -1.45 13.54 -17.06
CA GLY A 16 -2.89 13.64 -17.15
C GLY A 16 -3.62 13.01 -15.96
N THR A 17 -4.92 12.84 -16.09
CA THR A 17 -5.76 12.10 -15.14
C THR A 17 -6.64 11.10 -15.89
N MET A 18 -7.09 10.07 -15.21
CA MET A 18 -8.02 9.08 -15.74
C MET A 18 -8.89 8.55 -14.61
N GLU A 19 -10.12 8.13 -14.94
CA GLU A 19 -10.96 7.39 -14.01
C GLU A 19 -10.23 6.11 -13.59
N LYS A 20 -10.26 5.78 -12.31
CA LYS A 20 -9.45 4.72 -11.70
C LYS A 20 -9.66 3.35 -12.37
N MET A 21 -10.91 2.94 -12.57
CA MET A 21 -11.18 1.63 -13.20
C MET A 21 -10.69 1.59 -14.63
N ALA A 22 -10.89 2.68 -15.40
CA ALA A 22 -10.38 2.80 -16.76
C ALA A 22 -8.85 2.74 -16.83
N ALA A 23 -8.13 3.29 -15.85
CA ALA A 23 -6.67 3.20 -15.76
C ALA A 23 -6.21 1.75 -15.54
N HIS A 24 -6.91 1.00 -14.68
CA HIS A 24 -6.63 -0.44 -14.43
C HIS A 24 -7.01 -1.33 -15.64
N GLU A 25 -8.13 -1.06 -16.30
CA GLU A 25 -8.54 -1.79 -17.52
C GLU A 25 -7.55 -1.60 -18.68
N LYS A 26 -7.03 -0.37 -18.83
CA LYS A 26 -6.08 -0.01 -19.89
C LYS A 26 -4.61 -0.23 -19.50
N ALA A 27 -4.34 -0.64 -18.28
CA ALA A 27 -3.00 -0.83 -17.74
C ALA A 27 -2.10 0.42 -17.90
N VAL A 28 -2.66 1.63 -17.72
CA VAL A 28 -1.93 2.89 -17.86
C VAL A 28 -1.13 3.16 -16.58
N LEU A 29 0.12 3.61 -16.73
CA LEU A 29 0.96 3.96 -15.58
C LEU A 29 0.37 5.16 -14.83
N HIS A 30 0.11 4.96 -13.55
CA HIS A 30 -0.45 5.98 -12.67
C HIS A 30 0.20 5.95 -11.29
N ARG A 31 0.07 7.06 -10.58
CA ARG A 31 0.69 7.25 -9.27
C ARG A 31 -0.08 6.55 -8.17
N ALA A 32 0.66 5.84 -7.33
CA ALA A 32 0.13 5.13 -6.17
C ALA A 32 1.02 5.32 -4.94
N PHE A 33 0.59 4.82 -3.81
CA PHE A 33 1.40 4.74 -2.61
C PHE A 33 1.09 3.46 -1.81
N SER A 34 2.12 2.98 -1.13
CA SER A 34 2.07 1.90 -0.15
C SER A 34 2.57 2.39 1.21
N VAL A 35 1.79 2.14 2.26
CA VAL A 35 2.13 2.49 3.64
C VAL A 35 2.44 1.23 4.43
N PHE A 36 3.56 1.24 5.14
CA PHE A 36 4.00 0.19 6.05
C PHE A 36 4.16 0.80 7.45
N VAL A 37 3.23 0.50 8.35
CA VAL A 37 3.27 0.96 9.73
C VAL A 37 3.74 -0.17 10.64
N PHE A 38 4.62 0.15 11.55
CA PHE A 38 5.18 -0.79 12.52
C PHE A 38 4.76 -0.38 13.94
N ASN A 39 4.76 -1.34 14.86
CA ASN A 39 4.75 -1.05 16.28
C ASN A 39 6.18 -0.80 16.79
N LYS A 40 6.35 -0.47 18.07
CA LYS A 40 7.68 -0.24 18.68
C LYS A 40 8.55 -1.50 18.75
N ASN A 41 7.96 -2.68 18.65
CA ASN A 41 8.70 -3.94 18.62
C ASN A 41 9.25 -4.25 17.22
N GLY A 42 8.85 -3.49 16.20
CA GLY A 42 9.20 -3.73 14.80
C GLY A 42 8.27 -4.69 14.07
N ASP A 43 7.12 -5.05 14.66
CA ASP A 43 6.13 -5.88 14.00
C ASP A 43 5.34 -5.04 12.99
N LEU A 44 5.12 -5.58 11.79
CA LEU A 44 4.40 -4.90 10.72
C LEU A 44 2.89 -5.03 10.90
N LEU A 45 2.19 -3.90 10.83
CA LEU A 45 0.73 -3.85 10.78
C LEU A 45 0.24 -4.25 9.39
N MET A 46 -0.32 -5.44 9.30
CA MET A 46 -0.97 -5.97 8.10
C MET A 46 -2.47 -5.72 8.14
N GLN A 47 -3.08 -5.49 6.99
CA GLN A 47 -4.54 -5.50 6.85
C GLN A 47 -5.01 -6.65 5.97
N GLN A 48 -6.17 -7.21 6.30
CA GLN A 48 -6.94 -8.06 5.40
C GLN A 48 -7.97 -7.18 4.67
N ARG A 49 -7.93 -7.16 3.35
CA ARG A 49 -8.85 -6.38 2.52
C ARG A 49 -10.29 -6.85 2.71
N ALA A 50 -11.24 -5.93 2.71
CA ALA A 50 -12.66 -6.29 2.73
C ALA A 50 -12.98 -7.28 1.59
N PHE A 51 -13.81 -8.27 1.86
CA PHE A 51 -14.17 -9.30 0.88
C PHE A 51 -14.95 -8.73 -0.33
N SER A 52 -15.59 -7.58 -0.17
CA SER A 52 -16.35 -6.86 -1.20
C SER A 52 -15.49 -6.06 -2.19
N LYS A 53 -14.17 -6.05 -2.03
CA LYS A 53 -13.28 -5.30 -2.94
C LYS A 53 -13.34 -5.86 -4.37
N TYR A 54 -13.29 -4.98 -5.37
CA TYR A 54 -13.39 -5.29 -6.79
C TYR A 54 -12.24 -6.19 -7.32
N HIS A 55 -11.09 -6.24 -6.65
CA HIS A 55 -10.05 -7.25 -6.82
C HIS A 55 -9.37 -7.57 -5.49
N SER A 56 -8.73 -8.72 -5.41
CA SER A 56 -7.94 -9.15 -4.25
C SER A 56 -8.70 -9.06 -2.90
N GLY A 57 -10.04 -9.18 -2.92
CA GLY A 57 -10.86 -9.19 -1.72
C GLY A 57 -10.50 -10.35 -0.80
N GLY A 58 -10.41 -10.09 0.50
CA GLY A 58 -10.03 -11.07 1.52
C GLY A 58 -8.54 -11.38 1.61
N LEU A 59 -7.70 -10.87 0.70
CA LEU A 59 -6.25 -11.05 0.78
C LEU A 59 -5.60 -10.11 1.82
N TRP A 60 -4.48 -10.55 2.35
CA TRP A 60 -3.64 -9.78 3.25
C TRP A 60 -2.67 -8.91 2.46
N THR A 61 -2.42 -7.72 2.97
CA THR A 61 -1.51 -6.74 2.39
C THR A 61 -0.86 -5.88 3.48
N ASN A 62 0.04 -4.98 3.10
CA ASN A 62 0.60 -3.97 3.99
C ASN A 62 -0.49 -3.07 4.58
N THR A 63 -0.12 -2.14 5.44
CA THR A 63 -1.05 -1.36 6.28
C THR A 63 -2.10 -0.59 5.47
N CYS A 64 -1.72 0.04 4.35
CA CYS A 64 -2.62 0.77 3.46
C CYS A 64 -1.99 0.94 2.08
N CYS A 65 -2.79 0.83 1.02
CA CYS A 65 -2.40 1.11 -0.36
C CYS A 65 -3.51 1.87 -1.06
N SER A 66 -3.19 2.92 -1.81
CA SER A 66 -4.17 3.68 -2.57
C SER A 66 -3.50 4.66 -3.55
N HIS A 67 -4.29 5.61 -4.03
CA HIS A 67 -3.87 6.60 -5.01
C HIS A 67 -4.10 8.03 -4.47
N PRO A 68 -3.19 8.97 -4.76
CA PRO A 68 -3.45 10.39 -4.53
C PRO A 68 -4.51 10.87 -5.52
N ARG A 69 -5.34 11.81 -5.07
CA ARG A 69 -6.27 12.53 -5.94
C ARG A 69 -5.49 13.52 -6.83
N PRO A 70 -6.05 13.94 -7.98
CA PRO A 70 -5.46 15.02 -8.76
C PRO A 70 -5.21 16.26 -7.90
N GLY A 71 -3.97 16.78 -7.92
CA GLY A 71 -3.55 17.93 -7.11
C GLY A 71 -3.23 17.66 -5.64
N GLU A 72 -3.40 16.43 -5.17
CA GLU A 72 -3.08 16.03 -3.79
C GLU A 72 -1.60 15.62 -3.66
N HIS A 73 -0.94 16.04 -2.59
CA HIS A 73 0.38 15.54 -2.25
C HIS A 73 0.31 14.07 -1.81
N VAL A 74 1.27 13.26 -2.26
CA VAL A 74 1.25 11.80 -2.02
C VAL A 74 1.29 11.46 -0.53
N ALA A 75 2.07 12.20 0.27
CA ALA A 75 2.14 11.99 1.72
C ALA A 75 0.81 12.35 2.43
N ASP A 76 0.11 13.39 1.97
CA ASP A 76 -1.20 13.77 2.49
C ASP A 76 -2.25 12.74 2.12
N ALA A 77 -2.23 12.25 0.89
CA ALA A 77 -3.07 11.15 0.42
C ALA A 77 -2.85 9.87 1.24
N ALA A 78 -1.60 9.53 1.55
CA ALA A 78 -1.25 8.38 2.36
C ALA A 78 -1.86 8.47 3.77
N ASN A 79 -1.74 9.60 4.45
CA ASN A 79 -2.34 9.84 5.77
C ASN A 79 -3.88 9.88 5.70
N ARG A 80 -4.46 10.51 4.67
CA ARG A 80 -5.92 10.52 4.47
C ARG A 80 -6.46 9.09 4.34
N ARG A 81 -5.87 8.26 3.50
CA ARG A 81 -6.34 6.88 3.29
C ARG A 81 -6.06 6.00 4.51
N LEU A 82 -4.95 6.19 5.19
CA LEU A 82 -4.66 5.51 6.45
C LEU A 82 -5.75 5.80 7.50
N GLN A 83 -6.19 7.07 7.59
CA GLN A 83 -7.32 7.46 8.45
C GLN A 83 -8.65 6.85 7.96
N GLU A 84 -8.92 6.86 6.66
CA GLU A 84 -10.16 6.35 6.08
C GLU A 84 -10.29 4.82 6.21
N GLU A 85 -9.18 4.07 6.06
CA GLU A 85 -9.17 2.60 6.10
C GLU A 85 -8.93 2.05 7.52
N MET A 86 -7.91 2.55 8.21
CA MET A 86 -7.43 1.99 9.47
C MET A 86 -7.85 2.80 10.71
N GLY A 87 -8.40 4.01 10.51
CA GLY A 87 -8.94 4.84 11.58
C GLY A 87 -7.90 5.59 12.41
N PHE A 88 -6.68 5.75 11.88
CA PHE A 88 -5.63 6.54 12.51
C PHE A 88 -4.73 7.25 11.50
N THR A 89 -3.95 8.21 11.97
CA THR A 89 -2.83 8.83 11.25
C THR A 89 -1.55 8.69 12.06
N THR A 90 -0.41 8.75 11.38
CA THR A 90 0.90 8.80 12.04
C THR A 90 1.87 9.60 11.20
N SER A 91 3.02 9.95 11.77
CA SER A 91 4.12 10.55 11.02
C SER A 91 4.64 9.54 10.00
N LEU A 92 4.50 9.86 8.71
CA LEU A 92 4.96 9.02 7.61
C LEU A 92 6.23 9.59 7.01
N THR A 93 7.24 8.74 6.84
CA THR A 93 8.50 9.05 6.16
C THR A 93 8.56 8.29 4.84
N LYS A 94 8.88 9.00 3.74
CA LYS A 94 9.10 8.34 2.45
C LYS A 94 10.37 7.49 2.53
N ALA A 95 10.23 6.20 2.20
CA ALA A 95 11.34 5.26 2.14
C ALA A 95 11.98 5.23 0.75
N PHE A 96 11.21 4.85 -0.27
CA PHE A 96 11.65 4.75 -1.67
C PHE A 96 10.44 4.82 -2.59
N ASP A 97 10.67 4.70 -3.89
CA ASP A 97 9.64 4.47 -4.90
C ASP A 97 10.09 3.41 -5.90
N PHE A 98 9.14 2.82 -6.60
CA PHE A 98 9.39 1.84 -7.65
C PHE A 98 8.18 1.75 -8.59
N THR A 99 8.42 1.27 -9.80
CA THR A 99 7.34 0.96 -10.75
C THR A 99 7.12 -0.53 -10.82
N TYR A 100 5.85 -0.94 -10.86
CA TYR A 100 5.48 -2.34 -11.07
C TYR A 100 4.26 -2.48 -11.97
N LYS A 101 4.07 -3.69 -12.49
CA LYS A 101 2.90 -4.06 -13.27
C LYS A 101 2.44 -5.46 -12.86
N ALA A 102 1.15 -5.59 -12.50
CA ALA A 102 0.54 -6.86 -12.08
C ALA A 102 -0.84 -7.01 -12.72
N ALA A 103 -1.02 -8.06 -13.51
CA ALA A 103 -2.31 -8.41 -14.10
C ALA A 103 -3.09 -9.33 -13.16
N PHE A 104 -4.43 -9.18 -13.15
CA PHE A 104 -5.37 -10.00 -12.40
C PHE A 104 -6.27 -10.82 -13.33
N ASP A 105 -6.82 -11.92 -12.80
CA ASP A 105 -7.68 -12.83 -13.57
C ASP A 105 -8.99 -12.19 -14.07
N ASN A 106 -9.42 -11.08 -13.46
CA ASN A 106 -10.62 -10.32 -13.83
C ASN A 106 -10.39 -9.30 -14.96
N GLY A 107 -9.22 -9.31 -15.61
CA GLY A 107 -8.87 -8.42 -16.72
C GLY A 107 -8.35 -7.04 -16.31
N LEU A 108 -8.25 -6.77 -15.00
CA LEU A 108 -7.63 -5.55 -14.49
C LEU A 108 -6.11 -5.72 -14.41
N THR A 109 -5.40 -4.61 -14.51
CA THR A 109 -3.93 -4.58 -14.36
C THR A 109 -3.55 -3.35 -13.54
N GLU A 110 -2.85 -3.57 -12.43
CA GLU A 110 -2.12 -2.49 -11.76
C GLU A 110 -0.84 -2.19 -12.54
N HIS A 111 -0.64 -0.94 -12.91
CA HIS A 111 0.59 -0.42 -13.48
C HIS A 111 0.88 0.90 -12.77
N GLU A 112 1.70 0.84 -11.74
CA GLU A 112 1.81 1.87 -10.74
C GLU A 112 3.25 2.36 -10.56
N PHE A 113 3.38 3.68 -10.44
CA PHE A 113 4.54 4.31 -9.82
C PHE A 113 4.22 4.46 -8.33
N ASP A 114 4.75 3.54 -7.53
CA ASP A 114 4.39 3.37 -6.12
C ASP A 114 5.38 4.07 -5.19
N HIS A 115 4.87 5.01 -4.39
CA HIS A 115 5.61 5.71 -3.34
C HIS A 115 5.46 4.95 -2.03
N VAL A 116 6.56 4.43 -1.48
CA VAL A 116 6.55 3.66 -0.23
C VAL A 116 6.84 4.57 0.96
N PHE A 117 5.95 4.52 1.94
CA PHE A 117 6.06 5.24 3.20
C PHE A 117 6.14 4.26 4.37
N THR A 118 6.91 4.65 5.40
CA THR A 118 7.00 3.94 6.67
C THR A 118 6.58 4.84 7.83
N GLY A 119 6.06 4.25 8.89
CA GLY A 119 5.71 4.96 10.12
C GLY A 119 5.63 4.02 11.31
N ILE A 120 5.49 4.58 12.50
CA ILE A 120 5.29 3.84 13.75
C ILE A 120 3.97 4.27 14.38
N TYR A 121 3.19 3.31 14.88
CA TYR A 121 1.94 3.57 15.56
C TYR A 121 1.66 2.54 16.65
N GLU A 122 1.15 3.00 17.80
CA GLU A 122 0.83 2.16 18.97
C GLU A 122 -0.55 2.45 19.56
N GLY A 123 -1.32 3.28 18.88
CA GLY A 123 -2.65 3.66 19.35
C GLY A 123 -3.73 2.64 18.98
N PRO A 124 -4.97 2.91 19.33
CA PRO A 124 -6.11 2.09 18.96
C PRO A 124 -6.38 2.16 17.47
N ILE A 125 -6.78 1.02 16.89
CA ILE A 125 -7.11 0.90 15.47
C ILE A 125 -8.63 0.73 15.34
N HIS A 126 -9.27 1.64 14.62
CA HIS A 126 -10.71 1.66 14.36
C HIS A 126 -10.96 1.58 12.85
N PHE A 127 -10.66 0.44 12.25
CA PHE A 127 -10.73 0.26 10.80
C PHE A 127 -12.16 0.35 10.26
N ASN A 128 -12.28 0.80 9.02
CA ASN A 128 -13.53 0.84 8.28
C ASN A 128 -13.85 -0.55 7.69
N PRO A 129 -14.96 -1.21 8.11
CA PRO A 129 -15.28 -2.56 7.65
C PRO A 129 -15.62 -2.66 6.15
N ASN A 130 -15.92 -1.55 5.49
CA ASN A 130 -16.10 -1.51 4.04
C ASN A 130 -14.77 -1.57 3.26
N GLU A 131 -13.66 -1.26 3.92
CA GLU A 131 -12.31 -1.26 3.34
C GLU A 131 -11.48 -2.44 3.85
N VAL A 132 -11.59 -2.77 5.14
CA VAL A 132 -10.75 -3.72 5.86
C VAL A 132 -11.62 -4.75 6.57
N ALA A 133 -11.33 -6.02 6.40
CA ALA A 133 -12.01 -7.13 7.09
C ALA A 133 -11.36 -7.44 8.44
N SER A 134 -10.03 -7.30 8.54
CA SER A 134 -9.25 -7.59 9.75
C SER A 134 -7.87 -6.94 9.69
N TYR A 135 -7.16 -6.92 10.80
CA TYR A 135 -5.75 -6.52 10.86
C TYR A 135 -4.97 -7.39 11.86
N ALA A 136 -3.66 -7.42 11.71
CA ALA A 136 -2.77 -8.07 12.66
C ALA A 136 -1.38 -7.42 12.62
N PHE A 137 -0.73 -7.33 13.78
CA PHE A 137 0.71 -7.11 13.82
C PHE A 137 1.41 -8.46 13.63
N MET A 138 2.37 -8.53 12.72
CA MET A 138 3.14 -9.73 12.40
C MET A 138 4.63 -9.43 12.51
N THR A 139 5.34 -10.31 13.20
CA THR A 139 6.81 -10.30 13.19
C THR A 139 7.34 -10.62 11.79
N GLU A 140 8.55 -10.22 11.48
CA GLU A 140 9.21 -10.57 10.21
C GLU A 140 9.22 -12.10 10.00
N LYS A 141 9.52 -12.86 11.05
CA LYS A 141 9.57 -14.33 10.98
C LYS A 141 8.19 -14.94 10.64
N GLU A 142 7.14 -14.53 11.37
CA GLU A 142 5.77 -15.00 11.09
C GLU A 142 5.34 -14.68 9.67
N LEU A 143 5.66 -13.48 9.21
CA LEU A 143 5.30 -13.02 7.87
C LEU A 143 6.02 -13.84 6.78
N GLU A 144 7.30 -14.11 6.95
CA GLU A 144 8.07 -14.94 6.01
C GLU A 144 7.58 -16.40 5.99
N GLU A 145 7.28 -16.98 7.15
CA GLU A 145 6.69 -18.31 7.25
C GLU A 145 5.35 -18.38 6.52
N GLN A 146 4.45 -17.40 6.75
CA GLN A 146 3.15 -17.35 6.08
C GLN A 146 3.26 -17.12 4.56
N ILE A 147 4.20 -16.29 4.11
CA ILE A 147 4.44 -16.07 2.68
C ILE A 147 4.92 -17.37 2.00
N GLN A 148 5.75 -18.16 2.68
CA GLN A 148 6.24 -19.44 2.14
C GLN A 148 5.14 -20.52 2.13
N GLU A 149 4.37 -20.63 3.20
CA GLU A 149 3.35 -21.66 3.36
C GLU A 149 2.09 -21.39 2.55
N THR A 150 1.67 -20.14 2.48
CA THR A 150 0.42 -19.72 1.84
C THR A 150 0.55 -18.43 1.03
N PRO A 151 1.41 -18.41 -0.03
CA PRO A 151 1.68 -17.19 -0.80
C PRO A 151 0.42 -16.56 -1.41
N ALA A 152 -0.55 -17.39 -1.83
CA ALA A 152 -1.81 -16.94 -2.42
C ALA A 152 -2.70 -16.14 -1.43
N ARG A 153 -2.36 -16.12 -0.15
CA ARG A 153 -3.06 -15.37 0.88
C ARG A 153 -2.73 -13.86 0.83
N PHE A 154 -1.67 -13.47 0.12
CA PHE A 154 -1.18 -12.11 0.06
C PHE A 154 -1.41 -11.50 -1.33
N THR A 155 -1.55 -10.17 -1.37
CA THR A 155 -1.73 -9.44 -2.63
C THR A 155 -0.47 -9.47 -3.49
N ALA A 156 -0.65 -9.37 -4.81
CA ALA A 156 0.47 -9.37 -5.77
C ALA A 156 1.47 -8.24 -5.50
N TRP A 157 0.99 -7.01 -5.25
CA TRP A 157 1.86 -5.87 -4.94
C TRP A 157 2.62 -6.03 -3.63
N PHE A 158 2.04 -6.69 -2.62
CA PHE A 158 2.74 -6.97 -1.37
C PHE A 158 3.95 -7.88 -1.60
N HIS A 159 3.81 -8.92 -2.42
CA HIS A 159 4.94 -9.78 -2.81
C HIS A 159 6.06 -9.03 -3.53
N ILE A 160 5.73 -7.91 -4.22
CA ILE A 160 6.72 -7.08 -4.92
C ILE A 160 7.34 -6.05 -3.97
N ALA A 161 6.52 -5.36 -3.16
CA ALA A 161 6.95 -4.26 -2.31
C ALA A 161 7.70 -4.71 -1.06
N TYR A 162 7.27 -5.80 -0.42
CA TYR A 162 7.84 -6.26 0.86
C TYR A 162 9.32 -6.64 0.77
N PRO A 163 9.81 -7.41 -0.22
CA PRO A 163 11.24 -7.67 -0.37
C PRO A 163 12.07 -6.40 -0.58
N LYS A 164 11.52 -5.40 -1.28
CA LYS A 164 12.17 -4.09 -1.48
C LYS A 164 12.26 -3.32 -0.17
N LEU A 165 11.18 -3.34 0.63
CA LEU A 165 11.18 -2.74 1.96
C LEU A 165 12.22 -3.40 2.88
N LYS A 166 12.33 -4.72 2.88
CA LYS A 166 13.37 -5.45 3.64
C LYS A 166 14.77 -5.04 3.23
N ALA A 167 15.04 -4.96 1.94
CA ALA A 167 16.34 -4.52 1.43
C ALA A 167 16.65 -3.07 1.85
N TRP A 168 15.64 -2.18 1.81
CA TRP A 168 15.79 -0.80 2.27
C TRP A 168 16.07 -0.73 3.78
N MET A 169 15.35 -1.50 4.61
CA MET A 169 15.55 -1.56 6.07
C MET A 169 16.90 -2.17 6.48
N ALA A 170 17.46 -3.04 5.64
CA ALA A 170 18.78 -3.65 5.90
C ALA A 170 19.93 -2.64 5.79
N ASP A 171 19.74 -1.49 5.13
CA ASP A 171 20.73 -0.42 5.09
C ASP A 171 20.75 0.32 6.44
N PRO A 172 21.90 0.36 7.15
CA PRO A 172 22.02 1.03 8.45
C PRO A 172 21.70 2.54 8.44
N GLN A 173 21.70 3.17 7.25
CA GLN A 173 21.36 4.59 7.12
C GLN A 173 19.85 4.82 7.12
N ASN A 174 19.07 3.77 6.82
CA ASN A 174 17.63 3.83 6.77
C ASN A 174 17.04 3.41 8.13
N LYS A 175 16.32 4.32 8.77
CA LYS A 175 15.65 4.03 10.04
C LYS A 175 14.19 4.37 9.94
N ILE A 176 13.37 3.47 10.48
CA ILE A 176 11.97 3.77 10.72
C ILE A 176 11.93 4.60 11.99
N HIS A 177 11.59 5.88 11.87
CA HIS A 177 11.57 6.82 12.99
C HIS A 177 10.19 6.83 13.64
N ALA A 178 10.15 6.67 14.98
CA ALA A 178 9.05 7.17 15.78
C ALA A 178 9.14 8.72 15.80
N ALA A 179 8.01 9.38 15.56
CA ALA A 179 7.90 10.82 15.72
C ALA A 179 7.98 11.20 17.20
#